data_02ed548e15c05b4dc45586c8b030c11f
#
_entry.id   02ed548e15c05b4dc45586c8b030c11f
#
_cell.length_a   1.000
_cell.length_b   1.000
_cell.length_c   1.000
_cell.angle_alpha   90.00
_cell.angle_beta   90.00
_cell.angle_gamma   90.00
#
_symmetry.space_group_name_H-M   'P 1'
#
loop_
_entity.id
_entity.type
_entity.pdbx_description
1 polymer ?
#
loop_
_entity_poly.entity_id
_entity_poly.type
_entity_poly.pdbx_seq_one_letter_code
_entity_poly.pdbx_strand_id
1 'polypeptide(L)'
;MFISLLPIMVQQASSLSYDVMNYLEVMLALGFITNLADSKRFTNRNIIQVIGLAILLLATKPNNVLLLGLIPFVPLEFEGFLAFLNRPVQAIKTFISKYKAVFYLLFVVGVVVVLQFLMKNQGGLRHYGEVLRNTLFNPELNDNLNGILSLGMFGYLGNLTLQMPLWLIFIDIIVLTILFLSSKKDFFTKDFANASWILFLLEVLAAVTVMYIQWTPVVLGQGANISVGAQGRYFTPFIILLLPLVANTAKIDLSRQKRLKIATLTLIANFLVAMYLILFHYWGVFA
;
A
#
# COMPACT_ATOMS: atom_id res chain seq x y z
N MET A 1 -7.96 7.75 8.46
CA MET A 1 -7.66 9.00 9.19
C MET A 1 -6.20 9.09 9.64
N PHE A 2 -5.65 8.20 10.50
CA PHE A 2 -4.27 8.35 11.00
C PHE A 2 -3.25 8.41 9.84
N ILE A 3 -3.20 7.39 8.97
CA ILE A 3 -2.30 7.35 7.80
C ILE A 3 -2.45 8.59 6.92
N SER A 4 -3.69 9.00 6.64
CA SER A 4 -3.98 10.13 5.75
C SER A 4 -3.53 11.49 6.30
N LEU A 5 -3.30 11.58 7.59
CA LEU A 5 -2.87 12.81 8.29
C LEU A 5 -1.41 12.74 8.76
N LEU A 6 -0.65 11.72 8.39
CA LEU A 6 0.81 11.75 8.61
C LEU A 6 1.42 12.93 7.82
N PRO A 7 2.46 13.62 8.35
CA PRO A 7 3.05 14.78 7.69
C PRO A 7 3.46 14.53 6.24
N ILE A 8 3.99 13.35 5.96
CA ILE A 8 4.37 12.92 4.60
C ILE A 8 3.16 12.89 3.66
N MET A 9 1.99 12.44 4.13
CA MET A 9 0.77 12.37 3.33
C MET A 9 0.14 13.74 3.12
N VAL A 10 0.16 14.60 4.17
CA VAL A 10 -0.32 15.98 4.08
C VAL A 10 0.54 16.78 3.12
N GLN A 11 1.86 16.60 3.18
CA GLN A 11 2.76 17.23 2.23
C GLN A 11 2.50 16.77 0.80
N GLN A 12 2.29 15.45 0.57
CA GLN A 12 1.93 14.96 -0.75
C GLN A 12 0.61 15.57 -1.24
N ALA A 13 -0.41 15.62 -0.39
CA ALA A 13 -1.70 16.19 -0.73
C ALA A 13 -1.65 17.69 -1.05
N SER A 14 -0.66 18.42 -0.53
CA SER A 14 -0.44 19.86 -0.80
C SER A 14 0.55 20.12 -1.93
N SER A 15 1.18 19.09 -2.50
CA SER A 15 2.17 19.25 -3.58
C SER A 15 1.48 19.40 -4.94
N LEU A 16 2.15 20.06 -5.90
CA LEU A 16 1.74 20.12 -7.31
C LEU A 16 2.26 18.89 -8.09
N SER A 17 2.17 17.72 -7.49
CA SER A 17 2.67 16.47 -8.02
C SER A 17 1.51 15.56 -8.42
N TYR A 18 1.69 14.73 -9.45
CA TYR A 18 0.73 13.68 -9.80
C TYR A 18 0.53 12.63 -8.68
N ASP A 19 1.42 12.59 -7.68
CA ASP A 19 1.28 11.75 -6.50
C ASP A 19 0.03 12.07 -5.66
N VAL A 20 -0.47 13.31 -5.74
CA VAL A 20 -1.77 13.70 -5.13
C VAL A 20 -2.89 12.84 -5.68
N MET A 21 -2.95 12.71 -7.01
CA MET A 21 -3.98 11.90 -7.68
C MET A 21 -3.85 10.43 -7.27
N ASN A 22 -2.61 9.89 -7.28
CA ASN A 22 -2.35 8.53 -6.82
C ASN A 22 -2.88 8.28 -5.39
N TYR A 23 -2.63 9.20 -4.47
CA TYR A 23 -3.11 9.11 -3.10
C TYR A 23 -4.65 9.11 -3.02
N LEU A 24 -5.29 10.06 -3.69
CA LEU A 24 -6.75 10.19 -3.70
C LEU A 24 -7.42 8.95 -4.29
N GLU A 25 -6.89 8.41 -5.37
CA GLU A 25 -7.42 7.23 -6.05
C GLU A 25 -7.30 5.96 -5.20
N VAL A 26 -6.15 5.75 -4.56
CA VAL A 26 -5.97 4.63 -3.63
C VAL A 26 -6.97 4.72 -2.49
N MET A 27 -7.15 5.91 -1.88
CA MET A 27 -8.13 6.10 -0.81
C MET A 27 -9.57 5.92 -1.30
N LEU A 28 -9.89 6.37 -2.52
CA LEU A 28 -11.20 6.16 -3.13
C LEU A 28 -11.47 4.67 -3.38
N ALA A 29 -10.49 3.94 -3.94
CA ALA A 29 -10.60 2.50 -4.19
C ALA A 29 -10.83 1.71 -2.88
N LEU A 30 -10.03 1.99 -1.86
CA LEU A 30 -10.14 1.33 -0.56
C LEU A 30 -11.46 1.69 0.15
N GLY A 31 -11.89 2.96 0.05
CA GLY A 31 -13.19 3.41 0.55
C GLY A 31 -14.34 2.69 -0.15
N PHE A 32 -14.29 2.55 -1.46
CA PHE A 32 -15.27 1.80 -2.24
C PHE A 32 -15.33 0.33 -1.84
N ILE A 33 -14.17 -0.36 -1.74
CA ILE A 33 -14.09 -1.77 -1.31
C ILE A 33 -14.64 -1.96 0.11
N THR A 34 -14.33 -1.04 1.02
CA THR A 34 -14.86 -1.05 2.39
C THR A 34 -16.38 -0.87 2.40
N ASN A 35 -16.92 0.04 1.59
CA ASN A 35 -18.36 0.23 1.47
C ASN A 35 -19.06 -0.99 0.89
N LEU A 36 -18.47 -1.66 -0.11
CA LEU A 36 -18.97 -2.95 -0.61
C LEU A 36 -18.97 -4.01 0.50
N ALA A 37 -17.90 -4.06 1.29
CA ALA A 37 -17.76 -5.04 2.36
C ALA A 37 -18.77 -4.81 3.50
N ASP A 38 -19.04 -3.56 3.85
CA ASP A 38 -20.03 -3.20 4.87
C ASP A 38 -21.47 -3.45 4.36
N SER A 39 -21.76 -3.14 3.09
CA SER A 39 -23.09 -3.36 2.47
C SER A 39 -23.38 -4.82 2.15
N LYS A 40 -22.36 -5.60 1.86
CA LYS A 40 -22.42 -7.00 1.39
C LYS A 40 -23.20 -7.19 0.09
N ARG A 41 -23.49 -6.12 -0.64
CA ARG A 41 -24.33 -6.10 -1.84
C ARG A 41 -23.56 -5.58 -3.04
N PHE A 42 -23.76 -6.21 -4.18
CA PHE A 42 -23.20 -5.78 -5.45
C PHE A 42 -24.32 -5.58 -6.48
N THR A 43 -24.60 -4.32 -6.78
CA THR A 43 -25.69 -3.90 -7.65
C THR A 43 -25.19 -3.51 -9.05
N ASN A 44 -26.08 -3.30 -10.01
CA ASN A 44 -25.73 -2.82 -11.34
C ASN A 44 -24.98 -1.47 -11.30
N ARG A 45 -25.30 -0.60 -10.33
CA ARG A 45 -24.58 0.67 -10.13
C ARG A 45 -23.11 0.44 -9.77
N ASN A 46 -22.81 -0.62 -9.02
CA ASN A 46 -21.45 -0.93 -8.62
C ASN A 46 -20.58 -1.34 -9.81
N ILE A 47 -21.16 -1.91 -10.90
CA ILE A 47 -20.41 -2.19 -12.13
C ILE A 47 -19.85 -0.89 -12.71
N ILE A 48 -20.71 0.13 -12.85
CA ILE A 48 -20.30 1.43 -13.40
C ILE A 48 -19.23 2.06 -12.52
N GLN A 49 -19.37 1.95 -11.20
CA GLN A 49 -18.40 2.45 -10.24
C GLN A 49 -17.06 1.71 -10.36
N VAL A 50 -17.04 0.38 -10.49
CA VAL A 50 -15.82 -0.42 -10.68
C VAL A 50 -15.15 -0.06 -12.00
N ILE A 51 -15.89 0.06 -13.09
CA ILE A 51 -15.34 0.45 -14.41
C ILE A 51 -14.75 1.85 -14.33
N GLY A 52 -15.49 2.83 -13.78
CA GLY A 52 -14.99 4.19 -13.62
C GLY A 52 -13.74 4.26 -12.75
N LEU A 53 -13.72 3.50 -11.65
CA LEU A 53 -12.56 3.39 -10.77
C LEU A 53 -11.37 2.71 -11.47
N ALA A 54 -11.60 1.65 -12.25
CA ALA A 54 -10.55 1.00 -13.03
C ALA A 54 -9.90 1.96 -14.03
N ILE A 55 -10.71 2.74 -14.76
CA ILE A 55 -10.22 3.76 -15.70
C ILE A 55 -9.38 4.80 -14.96
N LEU A 56 -9.86 5.29 -13.82
CA LEU A 56 -9.17 6.28 -13.01
C LEU A 56 -7.80 5.75 -12.54
N LEU A 57 -7.77 4.55 -11.94
CA LEU A 57 -6.55 3.91 -11.44
C LEU A 57 -5.53 3.65 -12.55
N LEU A 58 -5.99 3.23 -13.74
CA LEU A 58 -5.11 3.00 -14.91
C LEU A 58 -4.54 4.31 -15.47
N ALA A 59 -5.26 5.41 -15.35
CA ALA A 59 -4.85 6.70 -15.90
C ALA A 59 -3.67 7.34 -15.15
N THR A 60 -3.49 7.05 -13.88
CA THR A 60 -2.40 7.60 -13.05
C THR A 60 -1.24 6.63 -12.89
N LYS A 61 -1.45 5.54 -12.17
CA LYS A 61 -0.46 4.48 -11.97
C LYS A 61 -1.11 3.13 -12.26
N PRO A 62 -0.83 2.51 -13.41
CA PRO A 62 -1.50 1.28 -13.86
C PRO A 62 -1.45 0.13 -12.85
N ASN A 63 -0.41 0.04 -12.00
CA ASN A 63 -0.34 -0.95 -10.94
C ASN A 63 -1.46 -0.81 -9.91
N ASN A 64 -1.99 0.40 -9.66
CA ASN A 64 -3.07 0.62 -8.68
C ASN A 64 -4.36 -0.15 -9.02
N VAL A 65 -4.56 -0.56 -10.27
CA VAL A 65 -5.71 -1.39 -10.66
C VAL A 65 -5.75 -2.72 -9.91
N LEU A 66 -4.59 -3.20 -9.42
CA LEU A 66 -4.49 -4.41 -8.59
C LEU A 66 -5.37 -4.31 -7.33
N LEU A 67 -5.66 -3.10 -6.82
CA LEU A 67 -6.56 -2.90 -5.67
C LEU A 67 -7.95 -3.50 -5.91
N LEU A 68 -8.44 -3.48 -7.14
CA LEU A 68 -9.72 -4.09 -7.49
C LEU A 68 -9.71 -5.62 -7.31
N GLY A 69 -8.53 -6.24 -7.29
CA GLY A 69 -8.32 -7.65 -6.99
C GLY A 69 -8.76 -8.06 -5.57
N LEU A 70 -9.08 -7.11 -4.68
CA LEU A 70 -9.69 -7.42 -3.37
C LEU A 70 -11.19 -7.69 -3.44
N ILE A 71 -11.88 -7.19 -4.46
CA ILE A 71 -13.35 -7.32 -4.57
C ILE A 71 -13.83 -8.78 -4.51
N PRO A 72 -13.19 -9.75 -5.19
CA PRO A 72 -13.59 -11.16 -5.12
C PRO A 72 -13.52 -11.78 -3.72
N PHE A 73 -12.69 -11.22 -2.83
CA PHE A 73 -12.54 -11.71 -1.45
C PHE A 73 -13.53 -11.10 -0.46
N VAL A 74 -14.30 -10.09 -0.91
CA VAL A 74 -15.40 -9.54 -0.14
C VAL A 74 -16.60 -10.49 -0.21
N PRO A 75 -17.32 -10.73 0.91
CA PRO A 75 -18.54 -11.54 0.90
C PRO A 75 -19.70 -10.73 0.29
N LEU A 76 -19.85 -10.80 -1.04
CA LEU A 76 -20.83 -10.03 -1.79
C LEU A 76 -21.98 -10.92 -2.28
N GLU A 77 -23.20 -10.41 -2.19
CA GLU A 77 -24.39 -10.92 -2.85
C GLU A 77 -24.71 -10.01 -4.05
N PHE A 78 -24.84 -10.63 -5.23
CA PHE A 78 -25.17 -9.93 -6.46
C PHE A 78 -26.69 -9.71 -6.53
N GLU A 79 -27.10 -8.47 -6.80
CA GLU A 79 -28.51 -8.07 -6.89
C GLU A 79 -28.89 -7.62 -8.31
N GLY A 80 -30.20 -7.53 -8.56
CA GLY A 80 -30.77 -7.08 -9.84
C GLY A 80 -30.40 -8.02 -10.99
N PHE A 81 -29.97 -7.46 -12.10
CA PHE A 81 -29.58 -8.22 -13.29
C PHE A 81 -28.43 -9.22 -13.02
N LEU A 82 -27.56 -8.91 -12.05
CA LEU A 82 -26.41 -9.75 -11.71
C LEU A 82 -26.73 -10.92 -10.79
N ALA A 83 -27.95 -11.06 -10.29
CA ALA A 83 -28.32 -12.09 -9.32
C ALA A 83 -28.01 -13.51 -9.81
N PHE A 84 -28.01 -13.75 -11.14
CA PHE A 84 -27.65 -15.02 -11.74
C PHE A 84 -26.20 -15.44 -11.47
N LEU A 85 -25.31 -14.48 -11.14
CA LEU A 85 -23.89 -14.73 -10.83
C LEU A 85 -23.69 -15.33 -9.44
N ASN A 86 -24.67 -15.25 -8.52
CA ASN A 86 -24.49 -15.75 -7.16
C ASN A 86 -24.09 -17.23 -7.11
N ARG A 87 -24.81 -18.09 -7.91
CA ARG A 87 -24.52 -19.52 -7.95
C ARG A 87 -23.15 -19.84 -8.54
N PRO A 88 -22.78 -19.37 -9.76
CA PRO A 88 -21.48 -19.67 -10.34
C PRO A 88 -20.31 -19.08 -9.53
N VAL A 89 -20.43 -17.87 -8.99
CA VAL A 89 -19.39 -17.27 -8.14
C VAL A 89 -19.20 -18.08 -6.86
N GLN A 90 -20.27 -18.53 -6.23
CA GLN A 90 -20.17 -19.38 -5.03
C GLN A 90 -19.53 -20.74 -5.35
N ALA A 91 -19.88 -21.35 -6.50
CA ALA A 91 -19.25 -22.61 -6.95
C ALA A 91 -17.75 -22.42 -7.19
N ILE A 92 -17.34 -21.33 -7.86
CA ILE A 92 -15.93 -20.98 -8.09
C ILE A 92 -15.21 -20.76 -6.76
N LYS A 93 -15.79 -19.99 -5.83
CA LYS A 93 -15.19 -19.77 -4.48
C LYS A 93 -14.99 -21.11 -3.74
N THR A 94 -15.97 -22.00 -3.78
CA THR A 94 -15.87 -23.32 -3.16
C THR A 94 -14.79 -24.17 -3.82
N PHE A 95 -14.69 -24.14 -5.16
CA PHE A 95 -13.65 -24.85 -5.90
C PHE A 95 -12.25 -24.33 -5.57
N ILE A 96 -12.06 -23.00 -5.58
CA ILE A 96 -10.79 -22.35 -5.21
C ILE A 96 -10.43 -22.70 -3.76
N SER A 97 -11.39 -22.66 -2.85
CA SER A 97 -11.15 -22.99 -1.44
C SER A 97 -10.70 -24.43 -1.25
N LYS A 98 -11.29 -25.38 -2.02
CA LYS A 98 -10.91 -26.81 -2.00
C LYS A 98 -9.48 -27.03 -2.49
N TYR A 99 -9.04 -26.30 -3.52
CA TYR A 99 -7.73 -26.45 -4.16
C TYR A 99 -6.80 -25.24 -3.88
N LYS A 100 -6.96 -24.63 -2.74
CA LYS A 100 -6.30 -23.37 -2.36
C LYS A 100 -4.77 -23.42 -2.53
N ALA A 101 -4.12 -24.51 -2.12
CA ALA A 101 -2.67 -24.68 -2.26
C ALA A 101 -2.22 -24.67 -3.73
N VAL A 102 -3.00 -25.31 -4.61
CA VAL A 102 -2.71 -25.32 -6.06
C VAL A 102 -2.84 -23.92 -6.64
N PHE A 103 -3.88 -23.17 -6.28
CA PHE A 103 -4.07 -21.80 -6.74
C PHE A 103 -2.96 -20.86 -6.26
N TYR A 104 -2.51 -20.97 -5.01
CA TYR A 104 -1.36 -20.22 -4.52
C TYR A 104 -0.07 -20.59 -5.28
N LEU A 105 0.17 -21.89 -5.52
CA LEU A 105 1.33 -22.34 -6.31
C LEU A 105 1.30 -21.77 -7.73
N LEU A 106 0.16 -21.87 -8.42
CA LEU A 106 -0.01 -21.32 -9.77
C LEU A 106 0.17 -19.80 -9.81
N PHE A 107 -0.32 -19.10 -8.80
CA PHE A 107 -0.13 -17.67 -8.65
C PHE A 107 1.35 -17.31 -8.51
N VAL A 108 2.09 -17.99 -7.62
CA VAL A 108 3.54 -17.76 -7.42
C VAL A 108 4.30 -18.08 -8.71
N VAL A 109 4.01 -19.20 -9.35
CA VAL A 109 4.62 -19.56 -10.64
C VAL A 109 4.33 -18.50 -11.70
N GLY A 110 3.09 -18.01 -11.78
CA GLY A 110 2.71 -16.92 -12.70
C GLY A 110 3.53 -15.65 -12.46
N VAL A 111 3.68 -15.22 -11.22
CA VAL A 111 4.50 -14.05 -10.85
C VAL A 111 5.97 -14.27 -11.26
N VAL A 112 6.53 -15.45 -10.97
CA VAL A 112 7.91 -15.80 -11.34
C VAL A 112 8.10 -15.80 -12.86
N VAL A 113 7.17 -16.36 -13.62
CA VAL A 113 7.23 -16.37 -15.10
C VAL A 113 7.18 -14.95 -15.66
N VAL A 114 6.29 -14.09 -15.15
CA VAL A 114 6.20 -12.68 -15.56
C VAL A 114 7.52 -11.96 -15.25
N LEU A 115 8.05 -12.12 -14.05
CA LEU A 115 9.33 -11.50 -13.67
C LEU A 115 10.49 -12.04 -14.52
N GLN A 116 10.54 -13.34 -14.82
CA GLN A 116 11.55 -13.92 -15.71
C GLN A 116 11.49 -13.28 -17.10
N PHE A 117 10.28 -13.10 -17.63
CA PHE A 117 10.10 -12.45 -18.92
C PHE A 117 10.57 -10.98 -18.91
N LEU A 118 10.18 -10.22 -17.90
CA LEU A 118 10.55 -8.81 -17.74
C LEU A 118 12.05 -8.63 -17.51
N MET A 119 12.69 -9.54 -16.75
CA MET A 119 14.11 -9.44 -16.38
C MET A 119 15.05 -10.12 -17.37
N LYS A 120 14.55 -10.73 -18.44
CA LYS A 120 15.37 -11.47 -19.42
C LYS A 120 16.57 -10.66 -19.93
N ASN A 121 16.37 -9.38 -20.22
CA ASN A 121 17.40 -8.48 -20.73
C ASN A 121 18.07 -7.62 -19.64
N GLN A 122 17.74 -7.85 -18.38
CA GLN A 122 18.22 -7.09 -17.21
C GLN A 122 19.07 -7.95 -16.25
N GLY A 123 19.70 -9.02 -16.75
CA GLY A 123 20.51 -9.93 -15.95
C GLY A 123 19.76 -11.13 -15.35
N GLY A 124 18.46 -11.26 -15.64
CA GLY A 124 17.63 -12.40 -15.23
C GLY A 124 17.17 -12.34 -13.77
N LEU A 125 16.43 -13.36 -13.34
CA LEU A 125 15.82 -13.39 -11.98
C LEU A 125 16.82 -13.41 -10.85
N ARG A 126 17.98 -14.04 -11.02
CA ARG A 126 19.01 -14.09 -9.96
C ARG A 126 19.52 -12.69 -9.66
N HIS A 127 19.91 -11.97 -10.70
CA HIS A 127 20.36 -10.58 -10.55
C HIS A 127 19.25 -9.70 -9.98
N TYR A 128 18.00 -9.86 -10.47
CA TYR A 128 16.87 -9.10 -9.95
C TYR A 128 16.58 -9.41 -8.47
N GLY A 129 16.79 -10.65 -8.02
CA GLY A 129 16.72 -11.00 -6.60
C GLY A 129 17.74 -10.23 -5.73
N GLU A 130 18.96 -10.03 -6.24
CA GLU A 130 19.98 -9.18 -5.61
C GLU A 130 19.56 -7.71 -5.60
N VAL A 131 19.01 -7.21 -6.71
CA VAL A 131 18.44 -5.86 -6.80
C VAL A 131 17.34 -5.64 -5.76
N LEU A 132 16.38 -6.56 -5.65
CA LEU A 132 15.30 -6.47 -4.64
C LEU A 132 15.86 -6.45 -3.22
N ARG A 133 16.81 -7.34 -2.92
CA ARG A 133 17.45 -7.39 -1.61
C ARG A 133 18.14 -6.07 -1.28
N ASN A 134 18.93 -5.56 -2.20
CA ASN A 134 19.68 -4.32 -1.99
C ASN A 134 18.77 -3.09 -1.93
N THR A 135 17.61 -3.11 -2.60
CA THR A 135 16.66 -2.00 -2.62
C THR A 135 15.76 -1.99 -1.39
N LEU A 136 15.22 -3.16 -0.99
CA LEU A 136 14.19 -3.23 0.05
C LEU A 136 14.77 -3.46 1.45
N PHE A 137 15.94 -4.10 1.55
CA PHE A 137 16.54 -4.54 2.82
C PHE A 137 17.93 -3.94 3.05
N ASN A 138 18.23 -2.81 2.44
CA ASN A 138 19.48 -2.13 2.69
C ASN A 138 19.52 -1.64 4.15
N PRO A 139 20.58 -2.01 4.93
CA PRO A 139 20.73 -1.59 6.31
C PRO A 139 21.22 -0.13 6.48
N GLU A 140 21.63 0.53 5.41
CA GLU A 140 22.11 1.93 5.46
C GLU A 140 20.94 2.89 5.64
N LEU A 141 20.68 3.25 6.89
CA LEU A 141 19.58 4.12 7.29
C LEU A 141 19.77 5.60 6.88
N ASN A 142 20.99 6.00 6.51
CA ASN A 142 21.34 7.39 6.20
C ASN A 142 21.23 7.73 4.72
N ASP A 143 20.96 6.77 3.87
CA ASP A 143 20.74 7.00 2.45
C ASP A 143 19.24 7.12 2.17
N ASN A 144 18.80 8.30 1.74
CA ASN A 144 17.41 8.60 1.39
C ASN A 144 16.90 7.80 0.18
N LEU A 145 17.77 7.13 -0.57
CA LEU A 145 17.44 6.18 -1.63
C LEU A 145 17.09 4.79 -1.08
N ASN A 146 17.44 4.52 0.18
CA ASN A 146 17.28 3.27 0.88
C ASN A 146 16.20 3.40 1.95
N GLY A 147 15.77 2.28 2.53
CA GLY A 147 14.75 2.29 3.57
C GLY A 147 13.34 2.58 3.05
N ILE A 148 13.03 2.16 1.82
CA ILE A 148 11.73 2.38 1.17
C ILE A 148 10.56 1.94 2.06
N LEU A 149 10.66 0.76 2.69
CA LEU A 149 9.60 0.18 3.53
C LEU A 149 9.66 0.62 5.01
N SER A 150 10.56 1.53 5.37
CA SER A 150 10.72 2.02 6.74
C SER A 150 10.68 3.54 6.80
N LEU A 151 11.83 4.18 6.81
CA LEU A 151 11.95 5.65 6.89
C LEU A 151 11.25 6.34 5.72
N GLY A 152 11.36 5.78 4.52
CA GLY A 152 10.77 6.34 3.32
C GLY A 152 9.23 6.41 3.36
N MET A 153 8.57 5.50 4.09
CA MET A 153 7.10 5.49 4.19
C MET A 153 6.55 6.51 5.22
N PHE A 154 7.37 6.89 6.21
CA PHE A 154 6.89 7.70 7.34
C PHE A 154 7.64 9.01 7.49
N GLY A 155 8.91 9.07 7.10
CA GLY A 155 9.83 10.00 7.68
C GLY A 155 10.57 10.95 6.74
N TYR A 156 10.41 10.89 5.42
CA TYR A 156 11.06 11.84 4.53
C TYR A 156 10.09 12.89 4.01
N LEU A 157 10.36 14.17 4.34
CA LEU A 157 9.63 15.33 3.87
C LEU A 157 10.44 16.08 2.80
N GLY A 158 9.78 17.02 2.11
CA GLY A 158 10.40 17.78 1.03
C GLY A 158 10.75 16.88 -0.16
N ASN A 159 11.84 17.22 -0.82
CA ASN A 159 12.42 16.39 -1.89
C ASN A 159 13.39 15.35 -1.30
N LEU A 160 12.95 14.58 -0.29
CA LEU A 160 13.74 13.62 0.47
C LEU A 160 14.92 14.26 1.24
N THR A 161 14.81 15.55 1.56
CA THR A 161 15.87 16.33 2.23
C THR A 161 15.68 16.45 3.73
N LEU A 162 14.43 16.35 4.21
CA LEU A 162 14.09 16.48 5.63
C LEU A 162 13.68 15.14 6.20
N GLN A 163 14.50 14.60 7.08
CA GLN A 163 14.18 13.35 7.77
C GLN A 163 13.52 13.64 9.12
N MET A 164 12.37 13.02 9.35
CA MET A 164 11.73 12.98 10.66
C MET A 164 12.59 12.19 11.65
N PRO A 165 12.60 12.56 12.95
CA PRO A 165 13.35 11.83 13.95
C PRO A 165 12.94 10.37 14.04
N LEU A 166 13.90 9.45 14.12
CA LEU A 166 13.66 8.01 14.17
C LEU A 166 12.71 7.61 15.29
N TRP A 167 12.86 8.21 16.47
CA TRP A 167 12.01 7.91 17.63
C TRP A 167 10.53 8.19 17.32
N LEU A 168 10.23 9.24 16.53
CA LEU A 168 8.85 9.58 16.18
C LEU A 168 8.29 8.59 15.14
N ILE A 169 9.10 8.17 14.17
CA ILE A 169 8.73 7.12 13.22
C ILE A 169 8.40 5.80 13.94
N PHE A 170 9.20 5.43 14.95
CA PHE A 170 8.90 4.24 15.77
C PHE A 170 7.58 4.40 16.53
N ILE A 171 7.30 5.59 17.09
CA ILE A 171 6.01 5.88 17.74
C ILE A 171 4.87 5.73 16.74
N ASP A 172 5.01 6.24 15.51
CA ASP A 172 3.98 6.12 14.47
C ASP A 172 3.68 4.67 14.12
N ILE A 173 4.71 3.84 13.98
CA ILE A 173 4.56 2.41 13.70
C ILE A 173 3.86 1.70 14.87
N ILE A 174 4.25 1.99 16.11
CA ILE A 174 3.61 1.42 17.31
C ILE A 174 2.14 1.84 17.39
N VAL A 175 1.85 3.14 17.22
CA VAL A 175 0.49 3.66 17.27
C VAL A 175 -0.36 3.07 16.16
N LEU A 176 0.17 3.01 14.93
CA LEU A 176 -0.52 2.39 13.79
C LEU A 176 -0.85 0.92 14.08
N THR A 177 0.10 0.18 14.63
CA THR A 177 -0.10 -1.22 15.02
C THR A 177 -1.20 -1.36 16.07
N ILE A 178 -1.20 -0.52 17.10
CA ILE A 178 -2.25 -0.51 18.13
C ILE A 178 -3.63 -0.19 17.53
N LEU A 179 -3.68 0.80 16.62
CA LEU A 179 -4.90 1.15 15.91
C LEU A 179 -5.41 0.00 15.05
N PHE A 180 -4.52 -0.73 14.36
CA PHE A 180 -4.86 -1.89 13.56
C PHE A 180 -5.39 -3.04 14.42
N LEU A 181 -4.70 -3.40 15.50
CA LEU A 181 -5.13 -4.44 16.44
C LEU A 181 -6.48 -4.15 17.10
N SER A 182 -6.84 -2.86 17.22
CA SER A 182 -8.12 -2.42 17.81
C SER A 182 -9.25 -2.20 16.78
N SER A 183 -9.01 -2.46 15.49
CA SER A 183 -9.93 -2.11 14.40
C SER A 183 -10.50 -3.31 13.64
N LYS A 184 -10.69 -4.45 14.33
CA LYS A 184 -11.23 -5.66 13.71
C LYS A 184 -12.63 -5.40 13.13
N LYS A 185 -12.87 -5.93 11.94
CA LYS A 185 -14.14 -5.90 11.21
C LYS A 185 -14.58 -7.33 10.87
N ASP A 186 -15.88 -7.57 10.77
CA ASP A 186 -16.43 -8.90 10.47
C ASP A 186 -16.01 -9.43 9.10
N PHE A 187 -15.81 -8.55 8.13
CA PHE A 187 -15.37 -8.95 6.80
C PHE A 187 -13.85 -9.21 6.67
N PHE A 188 -13.06 -9.00 7.74
CA PHE A 188 -11.65 -9.38 7.77
C PHE A 188 -11.49 -10.90 7.90
N THR A 189 -12.02 -11.65 6.95
CA THR A 189 -11.81 -13.09 6.85
C THR A 189 -10.32 -13.39 6.62
N LYS A 190 -9.90 -14.64 6.90
CA LYS A 190 -8.51 -15.05 6.62
C LYS A 190 -8.14 -14.89 5.16
N ASP A 191 -9.08 -15.15 4.24
CA ASP A 191 -8.83 -15.05 2.80
C ASP A 191 -8.71 -13.59 2.36
N PHE A 192 -9.57 -12.70 2.89
CA PHE A 192 -9.45 -11.26 2.65
C PHE A 192 -8.12 -10.70 3.21
N ALA A 193 -7.73 -11.10 4.42
CA ALA A 193 -6.47 -10.68 5.02
C ALA A 193 -5.26 -11.15 4.21
N ASN A 194 -5.27 -12.42 3.77
CA ASN A 194 -4.21 -12.96 2.91
C ASN A 194 -4.13 -12.24 1.56
N ALA A 195 -5.26 -12.00 0.91
CA ALA A 195 -5.29 -11.24 -0.34
C ALA A 195 -4.78 -9.81 -0.15
N SER A 196 -5.17 -9.16 0.92
CA SER A 196 -4.82 -7.77 1.22
C SER A 196 -3.31 -7.57 1.41
N TRP A 197 -2.65 -8.38 2.24
CA TRP A 197 -1.20 -8.24 2.43
C TRP A 197 -0.39 -8.71 1.22
N ILE A 198 -0.86 -9.74 0.48
CA ILE A 198 -0.24 -10.16 -0.78
C ILE A 198 -0.32 -9.01 -1.79
N LEU A 199 -1.45 -8.32 -1.86
CA LEU A 199 -1.61 -7.16 -2.73
C LEU A 199 -0.63 -6.03 -2.36
N PHE A 200 -0.43 -5.77 -1.06
CA PHE A 200 0.60 -4.83 -0.62
C PHE A 200 1.98 -5.20 -1.15
N LEU A 201 2.36 -6.48 -1.05
CA LEU A 201 3.64 -6.96 -1.59
C LEU A 201 3.72 -6.82 -3.11
N LEU A 202 2.63 -7.09 -3.82
CA LEU A 202 2.57 -6.92 -5.28
C LEU A 202 2.70 -5.46 -5.69
N GLU A 203 2.10 -4.51 -4.97
CA GLU A 203 2.25 -3.08 -5.23
C GLU A 203 3.70 -2.63 -5.06
N VAL A 204 4.36 -3.08 -3.98
CA VAL A 204 5.78 -2.81 -3.76
C VAL A 204 6.63 -3.41 -4.87
N LEU A 205 6.41 -4.68 -5.20
CA LEU A 205 7.14 -5.39 -6.24
C LEU A 205 6.96 -4.74 -7.61
N ALA A 206 5.72 -4.41 -7.98
CA ALA A 206 5.40 -3.77 -9.26
C ALA A 206 6.09 -2.42 -9.39
N ALA A 207 6.01 -1.57 -8.36
CA ALA A 207 6.63 -0.25 -8.39
C ALA A 207 8.16 -0.33 -8.48
N VAL A 208 8.81 -1.19 -7.68
CA VAL A 208 10.27 -1.39 -7.75
C VAL A 208 10.67 -1.97 -9.11
N THR A 209 9.89 -2.92 -9.66
CA THR A 209 10.13 -3.52 -10.98
C THR A 209 10.08 -2.48 -12.09
N VAL A 210 9.03 -1.66 -12.11
CA VAL A 210 8.85 -0.61 -13.13
C VAL A 210 9.99 0.42 -13.04
N MET A 211 10.36 0.86 -11.84
CA MET A 211 11.48 1.78 -11.66
C MET A 211 12.82 1.16 -12.06
N TYR A 212 13.02 -0.12 -11.78
CA TYR A 212 14.23 -0.83 -12.19
C TYR A 212 14.37 -0.92 -13.71
N ILE A 213 13.27 -1.14 -14.43
CA ILE A 213 13.28 -1.27 -15.89
C ILE A 213 13.37 0.09 -16.58
N GLN A 214 12.63 1.09 -16.09
CA GLN A 214 12.42 2.35 -16.82
C GLN A 214 13.35 3.49 -16.36
N TRP A 215 13.55 3.63 -15.05
CA TRP A 215 14.24 4.78 -14.46
C TRP A 215 15.69 4.48 -14.06
N THR A 216 15.93 3.34 -13.43
CA THR A 216 17.26 2.97 -12.96
C THR A 216 18.32 2.98 -14.07
N PRO A 217 18.06 2.47 -15.29
CA PRO A 217 19.04 2.53 -16.38
C PRO A 217 19.42 3.94 -16.80
N VAL A 218 18.52 4.91 -16.64
CA VAL A 218 18.78 6.31 -16.96
C VAL A 218 19.71 6.97 -15.93
N VAL A 219 19.59 6.57 -14.65
CA VAL A 219 20.32 7.20 -13.54
C VAL A 219 21.65 6.48 -13.26
N LEU A 220 21.65 5.16 -13.24
CA LEU A 220 22.80 4.32 -12.81
C LEU A 220 23.40 3.49 -13.95
N GLY A 221 22.77 3.47 -15.14
CA GLY A 221 23.15 2.58 -16.22
C GLY A 221 22.48 1.22 -16.15
N GLN A 222 22.64 0.43 -17.22
CA GLN A 222 22.09 -0.93 -17.28
C GLN A 222 22.85 -1.89 -16.36
N GLY A 223 22.12 -2.84 -15.76
CA GLY A 223 22.72 -3.86 -14.90
C GLY A 223 23.07 -3.36 -13.49
N ALA A 224 22.51 -2.21 -13.07
CA ALA A 224 22.66 -1.74 -11.68
C ALA A 224 22.15 -2.79 -10.69
N ASN A 225 22.82 -2.91 -9.55
CA ASN A 225 22.50 -3.86 -8.49
C ASN A 225 21.51 -3.33 -7.44
N ILE A 226 20.90 -2.17 -7.71
CA ILE A 226 19.88 -1.51 -6.89
C ILE A 226 18.86 -0.86 -7.82
N SER A 227 17.60 -0.75 -7.39
CA SER A 227 16.57 0.03 -8.07
C SER A 227 16.47 1.41 -7.44
N VAL A 228 16.53 2.46 -8.27
CA VAL A 228 16.34 3.85 -7.83
C VAL A 228 15.04 4.43 -8.38
N GLY A 229 14.50 5.44 -7.70
CA GLY A 229 13.27 6.15 -8.10
C GLY A 229 12.01 5.68 -7.40
N ALA A 230 11.95 4.44 -6.87
CA ALA A 230 10.86 4.04 -5.99
C ALA A 230 11.04 4.72 -4.63
N GLN A 231 10.07 5.54 -4.24
CA GLN A 231 10.10 6.27 -2.97
C GLN A 231 9.08 5.68 -2.01
N GLY A 232 9.45 5.56 -0.72
CA GLY A 232 8.60 4.96 0.31
C GLY A 232 7.24 5.63 0.44
N ARG A 233 7.15 6.94 0.24
CA ARG A 233 5.89 7.71 0.26
C ARG A 233 4.84 7.20 -0.73
N TYR A 234 5.24 6.53 -1.82
CA TYR A 234 4.29 5.93 -2.76
C TYR A 234 3.52 4.77 -2.13
N PHE A 235 4.10 4.12 -1.12
CA PHE A 235 3.51 2.95 -0.45
C PHE A 235 2.76 3.31 0.83
N THR A 236 2.92 4.53 1.36
CA THR A 236 2.25 4.97 2.58
C THR A 236 0.72 4.78 2.54
N PRO A 237 0.00 5.13 1.46
CA PRO A 237 -1.45 4.90 1.39
C PRO A 237 -1.82 3.41 1.40
N PHE A 238 -0.92 2.53 0.91
CA PHE A 238 -1.16 1.08 0.87
C PHE A 238 -0.92 0.37 2.21
N ILE A 239 -0.32 1.03 3.23
CA ILE A 239 -0.14 0.44 4.56
C ILE A 239 -1.46 -0.08 5.13
N ILE A 240 -2.59 0.54 4.80
CA ILE A 240 -3.91 0.10 5.24
C ILE A 240 -4.26 -1.34 4.79
N LEU A 241 -3.62 -1.84 3.71
CA LEU A 241 -3.77 -3.22 3.26
C LEU A 241 -3.24 -4.25 4.27
N LEU A 242 -2.37 -3.84 5.19
CA LEU A 242 -1.88 -4.67 6.27
C LEU A 242 -2.88 -4.76 7.45
N LEU A 243 -3.86 -3.85 7.50
CA LEU A 243 -4.85 -3.80 8.58
C LEU A 243 -5.60 -5.12 8.81
N PRO A 244 -6.16 -5.81 7.78
CA PRO A 244 -6.89 -7.05 8.00
C PRO A 244 -6.01 -8.17 8.57
N LEU A 245 -4.74 -8.24 8.15
CA LEU A 245 -3.78 -9.22 8.66
C LEU A 245 -3.48 -8.94 10.14
N VAL A 246 -3.06 -7.72 10.48
CA VAL A 246 -2.69 -7.32 11.84
C VAL A 246 -3.88 -7.43 12.78
N ALA A 247 -5.08 -6.98 12.37
CA ALA A 247 -6.30 -7.07 13.17
C ALA A 247 -6.73 -8.52 13.50
N ASN A 248 -6.26 -9.50 12.70
CA ASN A 248 -6.53 -10.92 12.93
C ASN A 248 -5.48 -11.63 13.82
N THR A 249 -4.32 -11.01 14.09
CA THR A 249 -3.27 -11.65 14.91
C THR A 249 -3.58 -11.59 16.40
N ALA A 250 -4.07 -10.46 16.87
CA ALA A 250 -4.44 -10.25 18.26
C ALA A 250 -5.59 -9.23 18.35
N LYS A 251 -6.25 -9.16 19.49
CA LYS A 251 -7.32 -8.19 19.74
C LYS A 251 -6.93 -7.30 20.91
N ILE A 252 -6.87 -6.00 20.64
CA ILE A 252 -6.78 -4.97 21.68
C ILE A 252 -8.15 -4.30 21.76
N ASP A 253 -8.78 -4.34 22.93
CA ASP A 253 -10.07 -3.68 23.12
C ASP A 253 -9.84 -2.23 23.57
N LEU A 254 -9.95 -1.31 22.61
CA LEU A 254 -9.86 0.12 22.85
C LEU A 254 -11.16 0.80 22.42
N SER A 255 -11.72 1.60 23.33
CA SER A 255 -12.86 2.44 23.00
C SER A 255 -12.52 3.41 21.85
N ARG A 256 -13.53 3.79 21.07
CA ARG A 256 -13.37 4.76 19.99
C ARG A 256 -12.69 6.06 20.44
N GLN A 257 -13.05 6.53 21.64
CA GLN A 257 -12.47 7.76 22.21
C GLN A 257 -10.97 7.61 22.50
N LYS A 258 -10.54 6.47 23.08
CA LYS A 258 -9.12 6.19 23.34
C LYS A 258 -8.32 6.12 22.04
N ARG A 259 -8.85 5.43 21.01
CA ARG A 259 -8.22 5.36 19.70
C ARG A 259 -8.05 6.74 19.07
N LEU A 260 -9.09 7.57 19.08
CA LEU A 260 -9.03 8.95 18.60
C LEU A 260 -8.03 9.77 19.38
N LYS A 261 -8.03 9.69 20.72
CA LYS A 261 -7.09 10.42 21.57
C LYS A 261 -5.63 10.09 21.25
N ILE A 262 -5.30 8.79 21.18
CA ILE A 262 -3.93 8.33 20.83
C ILE A 262 -3.56 8.85 19.45
N ALA A 263 -4.39 8.62 18.43
CA ALA A 263 -4.12 9.05 17.08
C ALA A 263 -3.93 10.59 17.01
N THR A 264 -4.78 11.37 17.64
CA THR A 264 -4.71 12.84 17.63
C THR A 264 -3.45 13.35 18.33
N LEU A 265 -3.10 12.83 19.50
CA LEU A 265 -1.90 13.25 20.22
C LEU A 265 -0.63 12.95 19.41
N THR A 266 -0.55 11.77 18.79
CA THR A 266 0.59 11.42 17.93
C THR A 266 0.66 12.29 16.70
N LEU A 267 -0.47 12.60 16.05
CA LEU A 267 -0.49 13.50 14.90
C LEU A 267 -0.09 14.92 15.27
N ILE A 268 -0.53 15.44 16.42
CA ILE A 268 -0.09 16.76 16.92
C ILE A 268 1.44 16.76 17.09
N ALA A 269 2.01 15.74 17.74
CA ALA A 269 3.46 15.65 17.90
C ALA A 269 4.18 15.60 16.54
N ASN A 270 3.68 14.83 15.59
CA ASN A 270 4.19 14.76 14.22
C ASN A 270 4.18 16.12 13.52
N PHE A 271 3.06 16.85 13.59
CA PHE A 271 2.96 18.17 12.97
C PHE A 271 3.87 19.20 13.63
N LEU A 272 4.00 19.21 14.95
CA LEU A 272 4.90 20.12 15.66
C LEU A 272 6.36 19.88 15.26
N VAL A 273 6.77 18.62 15.20
CA VAL A 273 8.14 18.26 14.77
C VAL A 273 8.36 18.57 13.30
N ALA A 274 7.41 18.26 12.41
CA ALA A 274 7.51 18.58 10.99
C ALA A 274 7.62 20.10 10.77
N MET A 275 6.79 20.91 11.46
CA MET A 275 6.86 22.36 11.41
C MET A 275 8.20 22.89 11.89
N TYR A 276 8.71 22.37 13.01
CA TYR A 276 10.04 22.72 13.51
C TYR A 276 11.12 22.45 12.46
N LEU A 277 11.14 21.26 11.89
CA LEU A 277 12.12 20.86 10.87
C LEU A 277 12.05 21.75 9.62
N ILE A 278 10.84 22.05 9.13
CA ILE A 278 10.63 22.90 7.96
C ILE A 278 11.11 24.33 8.24
N LEU A 279 10.71 24.92 9.39
CA LEU A 279 11.10 26.28 9.77
C LEU A 279 12.61 26.40 9.98
N PHE A 280 13.23 25.41 10.63
CA PHE A 280 14.68 25.40 10.84
C PHE A 280 15.44 25.27 9.51
N HIS A 281 15.02 24.36 8.63
CA HIS A 281 15.73 24.06 7.39
C HIS A 281 15.63 25.22 6.36
N TYR A 282 14.42 25.79 6.19
CA TYR A 282 14.18 26.77 5.12
C TYR A 282 14.31 28.22 5.56
N TRP A 283 14.11 28.53 6.83
CA TRP A 283 14.15 29.91 7.31
C TRP A 283 15.21 30.19 8.36
N GLY A 284 15.96 29.18 8.81
CA GLY A 284 17.03 29.38 9.79
C GLY A 284 16.55 30.02 11.10
N VAL A 285 15.26 29.81 11.47
CA VAL A 285 14.59 30.53 12.57
C VAL A 285 15.26 30.34 13.92
N PHE A 286 16.17 29.37 14.03
CA PHE A 286 16.91 29.03 15.26
C PHE A 286 18.43 28.92 15.03
N ALA A 287 18.95 29.48 13.95
CA ALA A 287 20.40 29.51 13.67
C ALA A 287 21.09 30.61 14.47
#